data_0081fb7603549c52d7f9aafe5ae13aac
#
_entry.id   0081fb7603549c52d7f9aafe5ae13aac
#
_cell.length_a   1.000
_cell.length_b   1.000
_cell.length_c   1.000
_cell.angle_alpha   90.00
_cell.angle_beta   90.00
_cell.angle_gamma   90.00
#
_symmetry.space_group_name_H-M   'P 1'
#
loop_
_entity.id
_entity.type
_entity.pdbx_description
1 polymer ?
#
loop_
_entity_poly.entity_id
_entity_poly.type
_entity_poly.pdbx_seq_one_letter_code
_entity_poly.pdbx_strand_id
1 'polypeptide(L)'
;MTYSSATHALSVNPATGETLATYPWATSEEVAQAITLADAGFRQWRGESVSHRAQKLRDLGAALRQRGEEMAQMISREMGKPIVQARAEVAKSAGLCDWYAEHGPAMLRAEPTLVENQNAVIEYRPLGPILAVMPWNFPLWQVLRGAVPILLAGNSYLLKHAPNVLGSAALIGQIFADAGIAQGVFGWVNATNDGVSQAINDRRIAAVTVTGSVRAGAAIGAQAGAALKKCVLELGGSDPFIVLNDADLDLAVRAAVTGRYQNTGQVCAAAKRFIIEEGIADDFTRRFVAAVAALKMGAPDREENDIGPMARFDLRDELHQQVQATLAEGATLLLGGEKISGEGNYYAPTVLSHVTPTMTAFRQELFGPVAAITVAKDAEHALQLANDSDFGLSATVFTADETLAGRFSRELECGGVFINGFSASDARVAFGGVKKSGFGRELSHFGLHEFCNVQTVWKNRV
;
A
#
# COMPACT_ATOMS: atom_id res chain seq x y z
N MET A 1 -19.30 -13.01 -7.79
CA MET A 1 -18.69 -13.96 -6.83
C MET A 1 -18.38 -13.23 -5.54
N THR A 2 -18.74 -13.74 -4.38
CA THR A 2 -18.49 -13.09 -3.07
C THR A 2 -17.31 -13.77 -2.38
N TYR A 3 -16.42 -12.99 -1.78
CA TYR A 3 -15.23 -13.47 -1.05
C TYR A 3 -15.49 -13.70 0.43
N SER A 4 -16.72 -13.59 0.84
CA SER A 4 -17.15 -13.85 2.22
C SER A 4 -18.60 -14.26 2.27
N SER A 5 -18.92 -15.12 3.23
CA SER A 5 -20.28 -15.47 3.63
C SER A 5 -20.51 -15.04 5.10
N ALA A 6 -21.68 -15.33 5.62
CA ALA A 6 -21.98 -15.09 7.03
C ALA A 6 -21.04 -15.87 8.00
N THR A 7 -20.46 -16.99 7.55
CA THR A 7 -19.73 -17.92 8.42
C THR A 7 -18.23 -18.00 8.11
N HIS A 8 -17.81 -17.59 6.91
CA HIS A 8 -16.42 -17.76 6.47
C HIS A 8 -15.98 -16.78 5.38
N ALA A 9 -14.68 -16.58 5.27
CA ALA A 9 -14.01 -15.96 4.14
C ALA A 9 -13.57 -17.00 3.12
N LEU A 10 -13.48 -16.61 1.84
CA LEU A 10 -13.07 -17.46 0.72
C LEU A 10 -11.81 -16.90 0.07
N SER A 11 -10.79 -17.73 -0.05
CA SER A 11 -9.68 -17.52 -0.98
C SER A 11 -10.03 -18.16 -2.32
N VAL A 12 -9.98 -17.38 -3.40
CA VAL A 12 -10.38 -17.80 -4.76
C VAL A 12 -9.26 -17.45 -5.72
N ASN A 13 -8.88 -18.39 -6.58
CA ASN A 13 -7.95 -18.11 -7.66
C ASN A 13 -8.63 -17.21 -8.71
N PRO A 14 -8.20 -15.96 -8.89
CA PRO A 14 -8.86 -15.07 -9.83
C PRO A 14 -8.59 -15.43 -11.30
N ALA A 15 -7.60 -16.28 -11.59
CA ALA A 15 -7.33 -16.74 -12.95
C ALA A 15 -8.30 -17.84 -13.41
N THR A 16 -8.87 -18.60 -12.47
CA THR A 16 -9.76 -19.75 -12.80
C THR A 16 -11.14 -19.64 -12.14
N GLY A 17 -11.30 -18.82 -11.10
CA GLY A 17 -12.51 -18.77 -10.28
C GLY A 17 -12.63 -19.93 -9.28
N GLU A 18 -11.65 -20.82 -9.20
CA GLU A 18 -11.62 -21.96 -8.27
C GLU A 18 -11.45 -21.48 -6.83
N THR A 19 -12.20 -22.04 -5.90
CA THR A 19 -12.02 -21.83 -4.47
C THR A 19 -10.77 -22.57 -3.99
N LEU A 20 -9.77 -21.83 -3.52
CA LEU A 20 -8.51 -22.37 -3.00
C LEU A 20 -8.66 -22.86 -1.55
N ALA A 21 -9.34 -22.09 -0.73
CA ALA A 21 -9.54 -22.40 0.68
C ALA A 21 -10.72 -21.63 1.28
N THR A 22 -11.21 -22.15 2.42
CA THR A 22 -12.27 -21.56 3.21
C THR A 22 -11.75 -21.32 4.62
N TYR A 23 -11.95 -20.11 5.16
CA TYR A 23 -11.46 -19.71 6.47
C TYR A 23 -12.64 -19.26 7.33
N PRO A 24 -13.01 -19.99 8.40
CA PRO A 24 -14.04 -19.55 9.32
C PRO A 24 -13.74 -18.17 9.90
N TRP A 25 -14.77 -17.36 10.14
CA TRP A 25 -14.61 -16.14 10.90
C TRP A 25 -14.29 -16.47 12.35
N ALA A 26 -13.35 -15.73 12.92
CA ALA A 26 -13.06 -15.81 14.34
C ALA A 26 -14.28 -15.38 15.17
N THR A 27 -14.56 -16.14 16.22
CA THR A 27 -15.56 -15.76 17.23
C THR A 27 -15.06 -14.58 18.08
N SER A 28 -15.96 -13.99 18.85
CA SER A 28 -15.60 -12.91 19.78
C SER A 28 -14.56 -13.38 20.81
N GLU A 29 -14.64 -14.63 21.26
CA GLU A 29 -13.70 -15.26 22.20
C GLU A 29 -12.33 -15.45 21.56
N GLU A 30 -12.26 -15.89 20.29
CA GLU A 30 -11.00 -16.05 19.54
C GLU A 30 -10.34 -14.70 19.27
N VAL A 31 -11.11 -13.64 18.96
CA VAL A 31 -10.59 -12.28 18.87
C VAL A 31 -10.01 -11.81 20.20
N ALA A 32 -10.74 -12.03 21.31
CA ALA A 32 -10.28 -11.69 22.66
C ALA A 32 -9.00 -12.46 23.05
N GLN A 33 -8.90 -13.73 22.65
CA GLN A 33 -7.70 -14.55 22.86
C GLN A 33 -6.52 -14.03 22.05
N ALA A 34 -6.71 -13.67 20.77
CA ALA A 34 -5.67 -13.08 19.94
C ALA A 34 -5.12 -11.78 20.54
N ILE A 35 -5.99 -10.93 21.09
CA ILE A 35 -5.61 -9.72 21.81
C ILE A 35 -4.82 -10.06 23.09
N THR A 36 -5.23 -11.09 23.82
CA THR A 36 -4.53 -11.55 25.04
C THR A 36 -3.11 -12.02 24.71
N LEU A 37 -2.96 -12.78 23.63
CA LEU A 37 -1.64 -13.23 23.15
C LEU A 37 -0.77 -12.04 22.69
N ALA A 38 -1.36 -11.06 21.98
CA ALA A 38 -0.63 -9.86 21.54
C ALA A 38 -0.16 -9.01 22.73
N ASP A 39 -0.95 -8.88 23.79
CA ASP A 39 -0.55 -8.16 25.02
C ASP A 39 0.56 -8.91 25.77
N ALA A 40 0.46 -10.23 25.89
CA ALA A 40 1.51 -11.04 26.51
C ALA A 40 2.82 -10.98 25.70
N GLY A 41 2.73 -11.11 24.37
CA GLY A 41 3.88 -10.99 23.48
C GLY A 41 4.53 -9.60 23.55
N PHE A 42 3.72 -8.53 23.61
CA PHE A 42 4.22 -7.19 23.81
C PHE A 42 5.01 -7.02 25.11
N ARG A 43 4.46 -7.52 26.23
CA ARG A 43 5.13 -7.41 27.54
C ARG A 43 6.49 -8.07 27.58
N GLN A 44 6.63 -9.20 26.90
CA GLN A 44 7.91 -9.88 26.74
C GLN A 44 8.83 -9.09 25.79
N TRP A 45 8.34 -8.75 24.60
CA TRP A 45 9.11 -8.16 23.51
C TRP A 45 9.66 -6.76 23.80
N ARG A 46 8.89 -5.93 24.53
CA ARG A 46 9.34 -4.61 24.96
C ARG A 46 10.57 -4.66 25.89
N GLY A 47 10.77 -5.77 26.60
CA GLY A 47 11.90 -6.01 27.48
C GLY A 47 13.18 -6.40 26.74
N GLU A 48 13.07 -6.82 25.47
CA GLU A 48 14.22 -7.20 24.66
C GLU A 48 15.02 -5.96 24.23
N SER A 49 16.34 -6.14 24.08
CA SER A 49 17.19 -5.04 23.58
C SER A 49 16.85 -4.71 22.09
N VAL A 50 17.07 -3.47 21.69
CA VAL A 50 16.91 -3.05 20.28
C VAL A 50 17.79 -3.91 19.36
N SER A 51 19.00 -4.27 19.80
CA SER A 51 19.91 -5.14 19.04
C SER A 51 19.35 -6.53 18.86
N HIS A 52 18.69 -7.10 19.88
CA HIS A 52 18.03 -8.40 19.76
C HIS A 52 16.86 -8.32 18.77
N ARG A 53 16.02 -7.30 18.87
CA ARG A 53 14.91 -7.08 17.93
C ARG A 53 15.42 -6.90 16.49
N ALA A 54 16.50 -6.14 16.30
CA ALA A 54 17.15 -5.98 15.00
C ALA A 54 17.68 -7.31 14.44
N GLN A 55 18.27 -8.17 15.30
CA GLN A 55 18.69 -9.52 14.86
C GLN A 55 17.51 -10.35 14.42
N LYS A 56 16.38 -10.30 15.13
CA LYS A 56 15.16 -11.00 14.73
C LYS A 56 14.58 -10.52 13.40
N LEU A 57 14.78 -9.27 13.04
CA LEU A 57 14.43 -8.78 11.70
C LEU A 57 15.36 -9.34 10.62
N ARG A 58 16.67 -9.52 10.88
CA ARG A 58 17.57 -10.23 9.94
C ARG A 58 17.14 -11.67 9.75
N ASP A 59 16.80 -12.36 10.86
CA ASP A 59 16.31 -13.72 10.82
C ASP A 59 15.01 -13.81 9.98
N LEU A 60 14.11 -12.82 10.11
CA LEU A 60 12.89 -12.71 9.30
C LEU A 60 13.21 -12.50 7.81
N GLY A 61 14.15 -11.63 7.48
CA GLY A 61 14.62 -11.42 6.11
C GLY A 61 15.20 -12.71 5.49
N ALA A 62 15.95 -13.48 6.28
CA ALA A 62 16.47 -14.78 5.86
C ALA A 62 15.36 -15.82 5.63
N ALA A 63 14.39 -15.92 6.55
CA ALA A 63 13.24 -16.82 6.43
C ALA A 63 12.37 -16.48 5.21
N LEU A 64 12.16 -15.17 4.93
CA LEU A 64 11.48 -14.72 3.71
C LEU A 64 12.20 -15.15 2.43
N ARG A 65 13.52 -15.10 2.39
CA ARG A 65 14.28 -15.57 1.22
C ARG A 65 14.20 -17.09 1.08
N GLN A 66 14.27 -17.82 2.19
CA GLN A 66 14.18 -19.28 2.19
C GLN A 66 12.83 -19.78 1.67
N ARG A 67 11.73 -19.11 2.06
CA ARG A 67 10.37 -19.46 1.62
C ARG A 67 9.85 -18.56 0.51
N GLY A 68 10.75 -17.87 -0.20
CA GLY A 68 10.38 -16.80 -1.14
C GLY A 68 9.54 -17.28 -2.31
N GLU A 69 9.86 -18.41 -2.89
CA GLU A 69 9.09 -18.96 -4.03
C GLU A 69 7.69 -19.41 -3.58
N GLU A 70 7.57 -20.06 -2.43
CA GLU A 70 6.29 -20.48 -1.86
C GLU A 70 5.38 -19.27 -1.62
N MET A 71 5.95 -18.19 -1.05
CA MET A 71 5.20 -16.94 -0.81
C MET A 71 4.79 -16.28 -2.12
N ALA A 72 5.67 -16.22 -3.12
CA ALA A 72 5.37 -15.63 -4.42
C ALA A 72 4.25 -16.40 -5.14
N GLN A 73 4.28 -17.73 -5.11
CA GLN A 73 3.22 -18.58 -5.67
C GLN A 73 1.90 -18.40 -4.93
N MET A 74 1.91 -18.29 -3.60
CA MET A 74 0.70 -18.00 -2.81
C MET A 74 0.08 -16.66 -3.21
N ILE A 75 0.88 -15.59 -3.31
CA ILE A 75 0.44 -14.26 -3.75
C ILE A 75 -0.18 -14.36 -5.15
N SER A 76 0.51 -15.00 -6.09
CA SER A 76 0.04 -15.14 -7.47
C SER A 76 -1.29 -15.90 -7.56
N ARG A 77 -1.44 -16.97 -6.79
CA ARG A 77 -2.67 -17.79 -6.77
C ARG A 77 -3.86 -17.09 -6.11
N GLU A 78 -3.65 -16.33 -5.00
CA GLU A 78 -4.74 -15.71 -4.25
C GLU A 78 -5.22 -14.38 -4.83
N MET A 79 -4.33 -13.62 -5.51
CA MET A 79 -4.71 -12.30 -6.00
C MET A 79 -4.34 -12.03 -7.47
N GLY A 80 -3.80 -13.01 -8.19
CA GLY A 80 -3.57 -12.90 -9.62
C GLY A 80 -2.35 -12.08 -10.03
N LYS A 81 -1.46 -11.74 -9.09
CA LYS A 81 -0.24 -11.00 -9.40
C LYS A 81 0.69 -11.82 -10.30
N PRO A 82 1.21 -11.26 -11.42
CA PRO A 82 2.22 -11.95 -12.23
C PRO A 82 3.38 -12.42 -11.37
N ILE A 83 3.81 -13.66 -11.55
CA ILE A 83 4.77 -14.35 -10.66
C ILE A 83 6.10 -13.60 -10.54
N VAL A 84 6.57 -12.95 -11.59
CA VAL A 84 7.79 -12.13 -11.57
C VAL A 84 7.62 -10.95 -10.61
N GLN A 85 6.44 -10.33 -10.60
CA GLN A 85 6.12 -9.22 -9.71
C GLN A 85 5.89 -9.69 -8.26
N ALA A 86 5.35 -10.90 -8.07
CA ALA A 86 5.20 -11.51 -6.76
C ALA A 86 6.56 -11.83 -6.12
N ARG A 87 7.50 -12.39 -6.89
CA ARG A 87 8.89 -12.61 -6.45
C ARG A 87 9.59 -11.29 -6.09
N ALA A 88 9.37 -10.23 -6.87
CA ALA A 88 9.90 -8.90 -6.56
C ALA A 88 9.32 -8.32 -5.25
N GLU A 89 8.04 -8.55 -4.95
CA GLU A 89 7.42 -8.17 -3.68
C GLU A 89 8.08 -8.88 -2.49
N VAL A 90 8.37 -10.18 -2.60
CA VAL A 90 9.07 -10.94 -1.56
C VAL A 90 10.49 -10.42 -1.35
N ALA A 91 11.23 -10.21 -2.44
CA ALA A 91 12.60 -9.69 -2.37
C ALA A 91 12.66 -8.31 -1.72
N LYS A 92 11.73 -7.42 -2.09
CA LYS A 92 11.57 -6.09 -1.50
C LYS A 92 11.27 -6.16 0.00
N SER A 93 10.40 -7.07 0.40
CA SER A 93 10.01 -7.28 1.80
C SER A 93 11.17 -7.81 2.65
N ALA A 94 11.97 -8.73 2.12
CA ALA A 94 13.18 -9.19 2.78
C ALA A 94 14.23 -8.07 2.92
N GLY A 95 14.42 -7.26 1.88
CA GLY A 95 15.31 -6.09 1.92
C GLY A 95 14.88 -5.04 2.95
N LEU A 96 13.58 -4.88 3.18
CA LEU A 96 13.04 -4.00 4.24
C LEU A 96 13.49 -4.46 5.62
N CYS A 97 13.47 -5.77 5.88
CA CYS A 97 13.92 -6.33 7.16
C CYS A 97 15.40 -6.02 7.41
N ASP A 98 16.24 -6.23 6.40
CA ASP A 98 17.68 -5.94 6.50
C ASP A 98 17.94 -4.47 6.75
N TRP A 99 17.27 -3.60 5.99
CA TRP A 99 17.46 -2.16 6.12
C TRP A 99 17.11 -1.64 7.51
N TYR A 100 15.96 -2.04 8.06
CA TYR A 100 15.59 -1.63 9.42
C TYR A 100 16.45 -2.28 10.48
N ALA A 101 16.92 -3.51 10.28
CA ALA A 101 17.85 -4.15 11.21
C ALA A 101 19.21 -3.44 11.28
N GLU A 102 19.64 -2.85 10.17
CA GLU A 102 20.89 -2.10 10.09
C GLU A 102 20.74 -0.66 10.62
N HIS A 103 19.76 0.07 10.12
CA HIS A 103 19.64 1.51 10.34
C HIS A 103 18.70 1.88 11.48
N GLY A 104 17.70 1.08 11.76
CA GLY A 104 16.63 1.38 12.72
C GLY A 104 17.10 1.54 14.18
N PRO A 105 18.10 0.75 14.67
CA PRO A 105 18.62 0.95 16.03
C PRO A 105 19.17 2.35 16.30
N ALA A 106 19.77 2.99 15.29
CA ALA A 106 20.26 4.36 15.41
C ALA A 106 19.11 5.38 15.52
N MET A 107 18.00 5.12 14.83
CA MET A 107 16.80 5.97 14.85
C MET A 107 16.02 5.92 16.17
N LEU A 108 16.23 4.88 16.98
CA LEU A 108 15.60 4.72 18.31
C LEU A 108 16.46 5.22 19.46
N ARG A 109 17.63 5.82 19.17
CA ARG A 109 18.46 6.42 20.21
C ARG A 109 17.75 7.62 20.82
N ALA A 110 17.99 7.82 22.11
CA ALA A 110 17.53 9.03 22.79
C ALA A 110 18.12 10.28 22.11
N GLU A 111 17.27 11.27 21.89
CA GLU A 111 17.67 12.56 21.31
C GLU A 111 18.01 13.56 22.42
N PRO A 112 19.13 14.27 22.32
CA PRO A 112 19.45 15.34 23.24
C PRO A 112 18.47 16.51 23.02
N THR A 113 18.19 17.25 24.08
CA THR A 113 17.42 18.48 24.03
C THR A 113 18.31 19.71 24.18
N LEU A 114 17.76 20.89 23.94
CA LEU A 114 18.41 22.17 24.18
C LEU A 114 18.33 22.60 25.66
N VAL A 115 17.85 21.73 26.55
CA VAL A 115 17.80 22.00 27.99
C VAL A 115 19.25 22.05 28.56
N GLU A 116 19.54 23.08 29.32
CA GLU A 116 20.85 23.32 29.89
C GLU A 116 21.38 22.11 30.68
N ASN A 117 22.68 21.86 30.58
CA ASN A 117 23.39 20.76 31.22
C ASN A 117 22.95 19.35 30.81
N GLN A 118 22.24 19.20 29.67
CA GLN A 118 21.74 17.92 29.12
C GLN A 118 20.92 17.10 30.14
N ASN A 119 20.12 17.77 30.95
CA ASN A 119 19.33 17.13 31.99
C ASN A 119 18.01 16.53 31.45
N ALA A 120 17.69 16.79 30.19
CA ALA A 120 16.50 16.22 29.52
C ALA A 120 16.88 15.57 28.21
N VAL A 121 16.23 14.45 27.92
CA VAL A 121 16.31 13.72 26.65
C VAL A 121 14.91 13.32 26.17
N ILE A 122 14.77 13.11 24.87
CA ILE A 122 13.60 12.47 24.29
C ILE A 122 13.91 11.00 24.06
N GLU A 123 13.06 10.12 24.56
CA GLU A 123 13.16 8.67 24.35
C GLU A 123 11.97 8.14 23.57
N TYR A 124 12.22 7.16 22.71
CA TYR A 124 11.19 6.47 21.90
C TYR A 124 10.80 5.16 22.58
N ARG A 125 9.60 5.11 23.16
CA ARG A 125 9.08 3.95 23.89
C ARG A 125 7.97 3.28 23.10
N PRO A 126 7.88 1.92 23.08
CA PRO A 126 6.77 1.25 22.42
C PRO A 126 5.44 1.58 23.09
N LEU A 127 4.38 1.71 22.28
CA LEU A 127 3.03 2.00 22.75
C LEU A 127 2.32 0.76 23.32
N GLY A 128 2.44 -0.39 22.63
CA GLY A 128 1.69 -1.60 22.97
C GLY A 128 1.38 -2.48 21.76
N PRO A 129 0.39 -3.36 21.87
CA PRO A 129 -0.15 -4.11 20.74
C PRO A 129 -0.78 -3.19 19.69
N ILE A 130 -0.39 -3.35 18.43
CA ILE A 130 -0.92 -2.58 17.30
C ILE A 130 -1.84 -3.46 16.46
N LEU A 131 -3.09 -3.04 16.30
CA LEU A 131 -4.01 -3.68 15.37
C LEU A 131 -3.71 -3.20 13.95
N ALA A 132 -3.48 -4.13 13.04
CA ALA A 132 -3.20 -3.84 11.64
C ALA A 132 -4.29 -4.41 10.73
N VAL A 133 -4.96 -3.55 9.96
CA VAL A 133 -5.97 -3.95 8.98
C VAL A 133 -5.38 -3.72 7.60
N MET A 134 -5.05 -4.84 6.90
CA MET A 134 -4.24 -4.80 5.68
C MET A 134 -5.01 -5.30 4.45
N PRO A 135 -4.76 -4.71 3.26
CA PRO A 135 -5.44 -5.02 2.03
C PRO A 135 -4.78 -6.19 1.30
N TRP A 136 -5.41 -6.60 0.20
CA TRP A 136 -5.03 -7.76 -0.60
C TRP A 136 -4.05 -7.47 -1.75
N ASN A 137 -3.84 -6.21 -2.14
CA ASN A 137 -3.14 -5.88 -3.39
C ASN A 137 -1.61 -6.09 -3.35
N PHE A 138 -1.02 -6.02 -2.17
CA PHE A 138 0.35 -6.46 -1.89
C PHE A 138 0.33 -7.25 -0.58
N PRO A 139 -0.05 -8.54 -0.63
CA PRO A 139 -0.38 -9.31 0.58
C PRO A 139 0.77 -9.42 1.58
N LEU A 140 2.01 -9.41 1.11
CA LEU A 140 3.20 -9.45 1.96
C LEU A 140 3.71 -8.05 2.29
N TRP A 141 3.92 -7.21 1.26
CA TRP A 141 4.55 -5.89 1.42
C TRP A 141 3.77 -4.98 2.36
N GLN A 142 2.43 -4.93 2.25
CA GLN A 142 1.61 -4.08 3.12
C GLN A 142 1.70 -4.50 4.59
N VAL A 143 1.81 -5.80 4.86
CA VAL A 143 1.99 -6.32 6.22
C VAL A 143 3.37 -5.96 6.74
N LEU A 144 4.44 -6.27 5.97
CA LEU A 144 5.83 -6.08 6.43
C LEU A 144 6.19 -4.60 6.54
N ARG A 145 5.65 -3.74 5.66
CA ARG A 145 5.85 -2.30 5.68
C ARG A 145 5.48 -1.67 7.03
N GLY A 146 4.38 -2.14 7.64
CA GLY A 146 3.99 -1.76 8.99
C GLY A 146 4.68 -2.59 10.07
N ALA A 147 4.67 -3.93 9.95
CA ALA A 147 5.12 -4.83 11.01
C ALA A 147 6.61 -4.64 11.35
N VAL A 148 7.48 -4.50 10.36
CA VAL A 148 8.94 -4.44 10.58
C VAL A 148 9.34 -3.25 11.48
N PRO A 149 8.98 -1.99 11.18
CA PRO A 149 9.29 -0.87 12.07
C PRO A 149 8.54 -0.95 13.41
N ILE A 150 7.27 -1.41 13.43
CA ILE A 150 6.47 -1.56 14.66
C ILE A 150 7.14 -2.54 15.63
N LEU A 151 7.61 -3.69 15.14
CA LEU A 151 8.31 -4.68 15.96
C LEU A 151 9.67 -4.19 16.41
N LEU A 152 10.43 -3.50 15.55
CA LEU A 152 11.72 -2.93 15.93
C LEU A 152 11.58 -1.91 17.05
N ALA A 153 10.53 -1.09 17.03
CA ALA A 153 10.20 -0.15 18.10
C ALA A 153 9.86 -0.84 19.44
N GLY A 154 9.54 -2.15 19.41
CA GLY A 154 9.24 -2.96 20.60
C GLY A 154 7.75 -3.18 20.86
N ASN A 155 6.89 -2.84 19.91
CA ASN A 155 5.46 -3.16 19.92
C ASN A 155 5.21 -4.62 19.49
N SER A 156 4.00 -5.13 19.71
CA SER A 156 3.49 -6.33 19.04
C SER A 156 2.54 -5.95 17.90
N TYR A 157 2.30 -6.88 16.98
CA TYR A 157 1.53 -6.65 15.77
C TYR A 157 0.45 -7.73 15.61
N LEU A 158 -0.82 -7.32 15.63
CA LEU A 158 -1.98 -8.18 15.41
C LEU A 158 -2.58 -7.88 14.05
N LEU A 159 -2.39 -8.79 13.10
CA LEU A 159 -2.85 -8.65 11.72
C LEU A 159 -4.30 -9.10 11.56
N LYS A 160 -5.14 -8.26 10.97
CA LYS A 160 -6.38 -8.62 10.29
C LYS A 160 -6.17 -8.40 8.79
N HIS A 161 -5.97 -9.49 8.05
CA HIS A 161 -5.76 -9.40 6.61
C HIS A 161 -7.08 -9.36 5.83
N ALA A 162 -6.99 -8.99 4.54
CA ALA A 162 -8.15 -9.04 3.65
C ALA A 162 -8.64 -10.50 3.45
N PRO A 163 -9.96 -10.72 3.34
CA PRO A 163 -10.53 -12.07 3.36
C PRO A 163 -10.14 -12.96 2.17
N ASN A 164 -9.74 -12.37 1.06
CA ASN A 164 -9.34 -13.10 -0.15
C ASN A 164 -7.86 -13.52 -0.20
N VAL A 165 -7.05 -13.17 0.83
CA VAL A 165 -5.60 -13.50 0.89
C VAL A 165 -5.20 -14.09 2.25
N LEU A 166 -6.04 -14.93 2.82
CA LEU A 166 -5.79 -15.54 4.14
C LEU A 166 -4.78 -16.67 4.10
N GLY A 167 -4.56 -17.32 2.96
CA GLY A 167 -3.43 -18.23 2.75
C GLY A 167 -2.11 -17.49 2.88
N SER A 168 -2.02 -16.29 2.29
CA SER A 168 -0.86 -15.40 2.50
C SER A 168 -0.70 -15.02 3.96
N ALA A 169 -1.77 -14.68 4.69
CA ALA A 169 -1.71 -14.36 6.12
C ALA A 169 -1.16 -15.54 6.96
N ALA A 170 -1.65 -16.75 6.71
CA ALA A 170 -1.20 -17.96 7.39
C ALA A 170 0.28 -18.25 7.12
N LEU A 171 0.70 -18.13 5.86
CA LEU A 171 2.09 -18.34 5.46
C LEU A 171 3.03 -17.27 6.06
N ILE A 172 2.61 -16.01 6.11
CA ILE A 172 3.35 -14.94 6.80
C ILE A 172 3.54 -15.32 8.28
N GLY A 173 2.48 -15.78 8.97
CA GLY A 173 2.58 -16.24 10.36
C GLY A 173 3.61 -17.35 10.55
N GLN A 174 3.68 -18.30 9.63
CA GLN A 174 4.68 -19.38 9.65
C GLN A 174 6.11 -18.83 9.44
N ILE A 175 6.30 -17.91 8.49
CA ILE A 175 7.60 -17.27 8.23
C ILE A 175 8.10 -16.51 9.46
N PHE A 176 7.22 -15.81 10.19
CA PHE A 176 7.58 -15.16 11.46
C PHE A 176 8.00 -16.18 12.52
N ALA A 177 7.31 -17.32 12.61
CA ALA A 177 7.68 -18.41 13.52
C ALA A 177 9.03 -19.06 13.13
N ASP A 178 9.28 -19.27 11.84
CA ASP A 178 10.57 -19.77 11.31
C ASP A 178 11.74 -18.83 11.65
N ALA A 179 11.48 -17.52 11.70
CA ALA A 179 12.45 -16.51 12.16
C ALA A 179 12.64 -16.50 13.69
N GLY A 180 11.94 -17.34 14.42
CA GLY A 180 11.99 -17.39 15.90
C GLY A 180 11.39 -16.14 16.57
N ILE A 181 10.42 -15.49 15.92
CA ILE A 181 9.61 -14.43 16.50
C ILE A 181 8.44 -15.09 17.22
N ALA A 182 8.35 -14.89 18.53
CA ALA A 182 7.39 -15.56 19.38
C ALA A 182 5.93 -15.26 19.01
N GLN A 183 5.07 -16.25 19.19
CA GLN A 183 3.63 -16.06 19.09
C GLN A 183 3.15 -14.95 20.01
N GLY A 184 2.32 -14.04 19.49
CA GLY A 184 1.87 -12.86 20.21
C GLY A 184 2.72 -11.62 19.96
N VAL A 185 4.01 -11.75 19.59
CA VAL A 185 4.78 -10.62 19.05
C VAL A 185 4.28 -10.28 17.64
N PHE A 186 4.14 -11.30 16.80
CA PHE A 186 3.34 -11.25 15.57
C PHE A 186 2.22 -12.28 15.67
N GLY A 187 1.00 -11.86 15.37
CA GLY A 187 -0.17 -12.74 15.28
C GLY A 187 -1.12 -12.30 14.19
N TRP A 188 -2.04 -13.17 13.78
CA TRP A 188 -3.12 -12.81 12.87
C TRP A 188 -4.45 -13.42 13.31
N VAL A 189 -5.54 -12.77 12.92
CA VAL A 189 -6.90 -13.21 13.21
C VAL A 189 -7.82 -12.92 12.03
N ASN A 190 -8.65 -13.90 11.64
CA ASN A 190 -9.66 -13.71 10.59
C ASN A 190 -10.93 -13.08 11.19
N ALA A 191 -10.83 -11.81 11.60
CA ALA A 191 -11.92 -11.11 12.25
C ALA A 191 -12.92 -10.53 11.24
N THR A 192 -14.21 -10.53 11.61
CA THR A 192 -15.25 -9.73 10.95
C THR A 192 -15.06 -8.24 11.24
N ASN A 193 -15.89 -7.38 10.64
CA ASN A 193 -15.89 -5.95 10.98
C ASN A 193 -16.25 -5.71 12.45
N ASP A 194 -17.15 -6.52 13.03
CA ASP A 194 -17.51 -6.45 14.45
C ASP A 194 -16.33 -6.88 15.33
N GLY A 195 -15.58 -7.93 14.92
CA GLY A 195 -14.37 -8.33 15.60
C GLY A 195 -13.26 -7.28 15.53
N VAL A 196 -13.15 -6.54 14.42
CA VAL A 196 -12.25 -5.35 14.33
C VAL A 196 -12.70 -4.26 15.29
N SER A 197 -14.00 -3.97 15.33
CA SER A 197 -14.56 -2.99 16.28
C SER A 197 -14.33 -3.39 17.74
N GLN A 198 -14.50 -4.68 18.06
CA GLN A 198 -14.16 -5.23 19.38
C GLN A 198 -12.69 -4.99 19.73
N ALA A 199 -11.77 -5.28 18.80
CA ALA A 199 -10.34 -5.07 19.01
C ALA A 199 -9.98 -3.59 19.18
N ILE A 200 -10.56 -2.68 18.39
CA ILE A 200 -10.34 -1.24 18.53
C ILE A 200 -10.78 -0.76 19.92
N ASN A 201 -11.88 -1.27 20.46
CA ASN A 201 -12.39 -0.87 21.75
C ASN A 201 -11.70 -1.57 22.96
N ASP A 202 -10.90 -2.61 22.73
CA ASP A 202 -10.17 -3.27 23.80
C ASP A 202 -9.00 -2.39 24.30
N ARG A 203 -8.94 -2.14 25.62
CA ARG A 203 -7.93 -1.27 26.24
C ARG A 203 -6.48 -1.71 26.01
N ARG A 204 -6.26 -2.98 25.68
CA ARG A 204 -4.93 -3.56 25.46
C ARG A 204 -4.37 -3.20 24.08
N ILE A 205 -5.22 -2.96 23.09
CA ILE A 205 -4.79 -2.45 21.79
C ILE A 205 -4.44 -0.98 21.95
N ALA A 206 -3.18 -0.62 21.66
CA ALA A 206 -2.66 0.71 21.90
C ALA A 206 -2.90 1.67 20.70
N ALA A 207 -2.86 1.15 19.48
CA ALA A 207 -3.05 1.95 18.28
C ALA A 207 -3.50 1.06 17.11
N VAL A 208 -3.84 1.71 15.98
CA VAL A 208 -4.35 1.04 14.78
C VAL A 208 -3.60 1.52 13.55
N THR A 209 -3.21 0.61 12.66
CA THR A 209 -2.73 0.94 11.32
C THR A 209 -3.63 0.31 10.27
N VAL A 210 -4.00 1.10 9.26
CA VAL A 210 -4.92 0.66 8.21
C VAL A 210 -4.35 1.03 6.84
N THR A 211 -4.24 0.04 5.98
CA THR A 211 -4.12 0.27 4.54
C THR A 211 -5.36 -0.28 3.85
N GLY A 212 -6.05 0.54 3.04
CA GLY A 212 -7.29 0.10 2.40
C GLY A 212 -8.06 1.20 1.69
N SER A 213 -9.36 0.96 1.47
CA SER A 213 -10.22 1.95 0.85
C SER A 213 -10.51 3.14 1.77
N VAL A 214 -10.83 4.32 1.20
CA VAL A 214 -11.26 5.51 1.93
C VAL A 214 -12.41 5.18 2.90
N ARG A 215 -13.38 4.38 2.45
CA ARG A 215 -14.53 3.96 3.27
C ARG A 215 -14.09 3.18 4.52
N ALA A 216 -13.19 2.21 4.34
CA ALA A 216 -12.67 1.41 5.46
C ALA A 216 -11.83 2.27 6.42
N GLY A 217 -10.96 3.12 5.87
CA GLY A 217 -10.14 4.03 6.67
C GLY A 217 -10.97 5.03 7.48
N ALA A 218 -12.00 5.63 6.89
CA ALA A 218 -12.90 6.55 7.58
C ALA A 218 -13.66 5.85 8.73
N ALA A 219 -14.17 4.63 8.49
CA ALA A 219 -14.90 3.87 9.50
C ALA A 219 -14.01 3.45 10.68
N ILE A 220 -12.80 2.99 10.42
CA ILE A 220 -11.85 2.55 11.45
C ILE A 220 -11.25 3.78 12.16
N GLY A 221 -10.90 4.85 11.41
CA GLY A 221 -10.38 6.08 11.98
C GLY A 221 -11.34 6.76 12.94
N ALA A 222 -12.64 6.75 12.62
CA ALA A 222 -13.68 7.25 13.53
C ALA A 222 -13.74 6.46 14.83
N GLN A 223 -13.66 5.12 14.77
CA GLN A 223 -13.66 4.26 15.96
C GLN A 223 -12.37 4.42 16.78
N ALA A 224 -11.21 4.49 16.13
CA ALA A 224 -9.93 4.73 16.79
C ALA A 224 -9.92 6.08 17.50
N GLY A 225 -10.44 7.13 16.86
CA GLY A 225 -10.59 8.47 17.45
C GLY A 225 -11.53 8.48 18.66
N ALA A 226 -12.67 7.80 18.57
CA ALA A 226 -13.60 7.65 19.71
C ALA A 226 -12.97 6.90 20.89
N ALA A 227 -12.07 5.94 20.60
CA ALA A 227 -11.31 5.20 21.62
C ALA A 227 -10.01 5.92 22.06
N LEU A 228 -9.74 7.14 21.58
CA LEU A 228 -8.51 7.92 21.81
C LEU A 228 -7.22 7.17 21.46
N LYS A 229 -7.26 6.36 20.40
CA LYS A 229 -6.12 5.58 19.92
C LYS A 229 -5.48 6.23 18.71
N LYS A 230 -4.16 6.27 18.69
CA LYS A 230 -3.40 6.71 17.52
C LYS A 230 -3.76 5.83 16.32
N CYS A 231 -3.89 6.45 15.15
CA CYS A 231 -4.23 5.75 13.93
C CYS A 231 -3.35 6.24 12.78
N VAL A 232 -2.81 5.32 11.98
CA VAL A 232 -2.19 5.59 10.69
C VAL A 232 -3.10 5.07 9.60
N LEU A 233 -3.43 5.92 8.63
CA LEU A 233 -4.31 5.61 7.51
C LEU A 233 -3.56 5.78 6.19
N GLU A 234 -3.35 4.69 5.48
CA GLU A 234 -2.83 4.63 4.13
C GLU A 234 -3.94 4.17 3.20
N LEU A 235 -4.54 5.12 2.47
CA LEU A 235 -5.78 4.87 1.75
C LEU A 235 -5.59 4.96 0.23
N GLY A 236 -6.69 5.05 -0.51
CA GLY A 236 -6.68 5.17 -1.96
C GLY A 236 -5.99 6.43 -2.46
N GLY A 237 -5.70 6.44 -3.75
CA GLY A 237 -5.11 7.58 -4.45
C GLY A 237 -5.59 7.65 -5.90
N SER A 238 -5.64 8.84 -6.45
CA SER A 238 -5.84 9.10 -7.88
C SER A 238 -4.68 9.96 -8.37
N ASP A 239 -3.49 9.35 -8.35
CA ASP A 239 -2.23 10.07 -8.52
C ASP A 239 -2.08 10.65 -9.93
N PRO A 240 -1.70 11.93 -10.06
CA PRO A 240 -1.41 12.54 -11.34
C PRO A 240 -0.02 12.10 -11.84
N PHE A 241 0.04 11.82 -13.14
CA PHE A 241 1.24 11.60 -13.92
C PHE A 241 1.32 12.72 -14.96
N ILE A 242 2.19 13.70 -14.70
CA ILE A 242 2.26 14.94 -15.43
C ILE A 242 3.44 14.85 -16.43
N VAL A 243 3.19 15.18 -17.69
CA VAL A 243 4.24 15.21 -18.72
C VAL A 243 4.22 16.58 -19.40
N LEU A 244 5.28 17.37 -19.19
CA LEU A 244 5.43 18.71 -19.76
C LEU A 244 6.14 18.67 -21.13
N ASN A 245 6.04 19.74 -21.89
CA ASN A 245 6.48 19.82 -23.28
C ASN A 245 7.97 19.50 -23.53
N ASP A 246 8.80 19.71 -22.51
CA ASP A 246 10.25 19.48 -22.53
C ASP A 246 10.68 18.10 -22.04
N ALA A 247 9.72 17.23 -21.72
CA ALA A 247 9.98 15.90 -21.15
C ALA A 247 10.65 14.94 -22.16
N ASP A 248 11.52 14.06 -21.65
CA ASP A 248 11.95 12.87 -22.39
C ASP A 248 10.75 11.90 -22.52
N LEU A 249 10.16 11.90 -23.73
CA LEU A 249 8.96 11.10 -24.00
C LEU A 249 9.20 9.59 -23.91
N ASP A 250 10.38 9.10 -24.29
CA ASP A 250 10.67 7.67 -24.24
C ASP A 250 10.79 7.21 -22.78
N LEU A 251 11.41 8.03 -21.94
CA LEU A 251 11.47 7.76 -20.50
C LEU A 251 10.07 7.87 -19.87
N ALA A 252 9.32 8.91 -20.21
CA ALA A 252 7.97 9.16 -19.69
C ALA A 252 7.01 8.00 -20.03
N VAL A 253 7.03 7.51 -21.28
CA VAL A 253 6.17 6.40 -21.72
C VAL A 253 6.51 5.10 -20.97
N ARG A 254 7.81 4.76 -20.84
CA ARG A 254 8.23 3.56 -20.08
C ARG A 254 7.77 3.64 -18.61
N ALA A 255 7.98 4.80 -17.98
CA ALA A 255 7.55 5.03 -16.60
C ALA A 255 6.01 5.02 -16.46
N ALA A 256 5.29 5.56 -17.43
CA ALA A 256 3.83 5.57 -17.51
C ALA A 256 3.26 4.14 -17.54
N VAL A 257 3.80 3.28 -18.40
CA VAL A 257 3.39 1.87 -18.50
C VAL A 257 3.64 1.15 -17.16
N THR A 258 4.84 1.26 -16.61
CA THR A 258 5.16 0.65 -15.31
C THR A 258 4.29 1.20 -14.19
N GLY A 259 4.20 2.52 -14.06
CA GLY A 259 3.45 3.20 -13.02
C GLY A 259 1.93 2.96 -13.07
N ARG A 260 1.38 2.61 -14.25
CA ARG A 260 -0.05 2.34 -14.40
C ARG A 260 -0.40 0.87 -14.32
N TYR A 261 0.37 0.00 -15.00
CA TYR A 261 -0.07 -1.37 -15.27
C TYR A 261 0.60 -2.43 -14.39
N GLN A 262 1.62 -2.10 -13.60
CA GLN A 262 2.14 -3.00 -12.57
C GLN A 262 1.01 -3.51 -11.67
N ASN A 263 1.06 -4.79 -11.29
CA ASN A 263 0.03 -5.45 -10.48
C ASN A 263 -1.38 -5.32 -11.08
N THR A 264 -1.49 -5.34 -12.41
CA THR A 264 -2.75 -5.12 -13.14
C THR A 264 -3.41 -3.78 -12.76
N GLY A 265 -2.60 -2.76 -12.44
CA GLY A 265 -3.07 -1.43 -12.03
C GLY A 265 -3.65 -1.35 -10.63
N GLN A 266 -3.58 -2.41 -9.83
CA GLN A 266 -4.15 -2.50 -8.48
C GLN A 266 -3.17 -1.97 -7.43
N VAL A 267 -2.73 -0.72 -7.60
CA VAL A 267 -1.76 -0.04 -6.75
C VAL A 267 -2.33 1.30 -6.29
N CYS A 268 -2.28 1.58 -4.98
CA CYS A 268 -2.77 2.85 -4.43
C CYS A 268 -2.05 4.07 -5.04
N ALA A 269 -0.73 4.00 -5.17
CA ALA A 269 0.12 5.03 -5.76
C ALA A 269 0.33 4.84 -7.29
N ALA A 270 -0.57 4.14 -7.99
CA ALA A 270 -0.49 4.04 -9.45
C ALA A 270 -0.82 5.38 -10.11
N ALA A 271 -0.18 5.66 -11.23
CA ALA A 271 -0.52 6.75 -12.12
C ALA A 271 -1.93 6.52 -12.70
N LYS A 272 -2.94 7.26 -12.24
CA LYS A 272 -4.33 7.08 -12.67
C LYS A 272 -4.80 8.19 -13.58
N ARG A 273 -4.37 9.44 -13.33
CA ARG A 273 -4.67 10.63 -14.14
C ARG A 273 -3.43 11.06 -14.89
N PHE A 274 -3.40 10.86 -16.20
CA PHE A 274 -2.33 11.30 -17.06
C PHE A 274 -2.63 12.72 -17.55
N ILE A 275 -1.86 13.69 -17.08
CA ILE A 275 -2.03 15.12 -17.38
C ILE A 275 -0.88 15.51 -18.32
N ILE A 276 -1.20 15.65 -19.60
CA ILE A 276 -0.20 15.83 -20.65
C ILE A 276 -0.33 17.24 -21.22
N GLU A 277 0.78 17.97 -21.29
CA GLU A 277 0.80 19.30 -21.89
C GLU A 277 0.52 19.23 -23.39
N GLU A 278 -0.29 20.18 -23.91
CA GLU A 278 -0.91 20.15 -25.24
C GLU A 278 0.11 19.93 -26.37
N GLY A 279 1.29 20.54 -26.28
CA GLY A 279 2.30 20.47 -27.35
C GLY A 279 2.86 19.05 -27.63
N ILE A 280 2.77 18.15 -26.66
CA ILE A 280 3.26 16.76 -26.79
C ILE A 280 2.17 15.71 -26.62
N ALA A 281 0.93 16.13 -26.39
CA ALA A 281 -0.16 15.23 -26.00
C ALA A 281 -0.41 14.14 -27.06
N ASP A 282 -0.42 14.47 -28.33
CA ASP A 282 -0.65 13.52 -29.42
C ASP A 282 0.48 12.50 -29.55
N ASP A 283 1.75 12.95 -29.46
CA ASP A 283 2.90 12.06 -29.60
C ASP A 283 3.03 11.13 -28.38
N PHE A 284 2.86 11.68 -27.17
CA PHE A 284 2.81 10.87 -25.95
C PHE A 284 1.69 9.82 -26.03
N THR A 285 0.47 10.24 -26.35
CA THR A 285 -0.70 9.35 -26.41
C THR A 285 -0.49 8.22 -27.41
N ARG A 286 0.01 8.53 -28.61
CA ARG A 286 0.31 7.54 -29.66
C ARG A 286 1.33 6.50 -29.17
N ARG A 287 2.47 6.95 -28.60
CA ARG A 287 3.51 6.05 -28.08
C ARG A 287 3.02 5.25 -26.88
N PHE A 288 2.28 5.86 -25.99
CA PHE A 288 1.75 5.20 -24.80
C PHE A 288 0.74 4.11 -25.15
N VAL A 289 -0.22 4.37 -26.05
CA VAL A 289 -1.18 3.37 -26.54
C VAL A 289 -0.45 2.19 -27.20
N ALA A 290 0.55 2.46 -28.03
CA ALA A 290 1.35 1.40 -28.66
C ALA A 290 2.10 0.54 -27.63
N ALA A 291 2.66 1.16 -26.59
CA ALA A 291 3.37 0.45 -25.52
C ALA A 291 2.41 -0.38 -24.65
N VAL A 292 1.21 0.14 -24.36
CA VAL A 292 0.17 -0.59 -23.60
C VAL A 292 -0.37 -1.77 -24.41
N ALA A 293 -0.58 -1.60 -25.70
CA ALA A 293 -1.05 -2.67 -26.59
C ALA A 293 -0.04 -3.84 -26.71
N ALA A 294 1.24 -3.59 -26.43
CA ALA A 294 2.28 -4.63 -26.42
C ALA A 294 2.34 -5.46 -25.14
N LEU A 295 1.61 -5.08 -24.08
CA LEU A 295 1.57 -5.81 -22.82
C LEU A 295 0.92 -7.19 -23.00
N LYS A 296 1.58 -8.22 -22.50
CA LYS A 296 1.10 -9.60 -22.56
C LYS A 296 0.21 -9.89 -21.34
N MET A 297 -1.05 -10.21 -21.59
CA MET A 297 -2.01 -10.61 -20.57
C MET A 297 -2.21 -12.12 -20.58
N GLY A 298 -2.22 -12.74 -19.40
CA GLY A 298 -2.46 -14.17 -19.29
C GLY A 298 -2.35 -14.71 -17.87
N ALA A 299 -2.18 -16.04 -17.77
CA ALA A 299 -2.09 -16.72 -16.48
C ALA A 299 -0.92 -16.15 -15.63
N PRO A 300 -1.16 -15.85 -14.35
CA PRO A 300 -0.20 -15.10 -13.55
C PRO A 300 1.05 -15.93 -13.17
N ASP A 301 1.01 -17.24 -13.27
CA ASP A 301 2.12 -18.16 -13.05
C ASP A 301 3.10 -18.23 -14.23
N ARG A 302 2.79 -17.59 -15.37
CA ARG A 302 3.65 -17.53 -16.55
C ARG A 302 4.52 -16.28 -16.52
N GLU A 303 5.84 -16.47 -16.58
CA GLU A 303 6.82 -15.37 -16.45
C GLU A 303 6.78 -14.37 -17.60
N GLU A 304 6.31 -14.79 -18.78
CA GLU A 304 6.17 -13.96 -19.97
C GLU A 304 4.98 -12.97 -19.89
N ASN A 305 4.09 -13.08 -18.91
CA ASN A 305 2.92 -12.24 -18.79
C ASN A 305 3.19 -11.02 -17.91
N ASP A 306 2.86 -9.84 -18.43
CA ASP A 306 2.97 -8.56 -17.74
C ASP A 306 1.72 -8.27 -16.89
N ILE A 307 0.54 -8.71 -17.36
CA ILE A 307 -0.77 -8.46 -16.79
C ILE A 307 -1.45 -9.78 -16.41
N GLY A 308 -1.79 -9.92 -15.15
CA GLY A 308 -2.62 -11.01 -14.63
C GLY A 308 -4.11 -10.63 -14.57
N PRO A 309 -4.94 -11.51 -13.97
CA PRO A 309 -6.33 -11.16 -13.66
C PRO A 309 -6.40 -10.10 -12.55
N MET A 310 -7.53 -9.39 -12.48
CA MET A 310 -7.85 -8.60 -11.29
C MET A 310 -8.19 -9.53 -10.13
N ALA A 311 -7.79 -9.17 -8.92
CA ALA A 311 -7.89 -10.05 -7.75
C ALA A 311 -9.34 -10.37 -7.36
N ARG A 312 -10.29 -9.47 -7.63
CA ARG A 312 -11.68 -9.61 -7.19
C ARG A 312 -12.65 -9.32 -8.34
N PHE A 313 -13.63 -10.19 -8.50
CA PHE A 313 -14.66 -10.07 -9.54
C PHE A 313 -15.56 -8.84 -9.35
N ASP A 314 -15.92 -8.53 -8.11
CA ASP A 314 -16.73 -7.35 -7.79
C ASP A 314 -15.99 -6.04 -8.13
N LEU A 315 -14.69 -5.97 -7.89
CA LEU A 315 -13.88 -4.78 -8.22
C LEU A 315 -13.64 -4.64 -9.73
N ARG A 316 -13.55 -5.75 -10.48
CA ARG A 316 -13.54 -5.70 -11.94
C ARG A 316 -14.85 -5.14 -12.50
N ASP A 317 -15.97 -5.56 -11.91
CA ASP A 317 -17.29 -5.08 -12.34
C ASP A 317 -17.50 -3.60 -11.99
N GLU A 318 -17.02 -3.15 -10.81
CA GLU A 318 -17.01 -1.74 -10.43
C GLU A 318 -16.14 -0.90 -11.38
N LEU A 319 -14.91 -1.34 -11.67
CA LEU A 319 -14.03 -0.69 -12.63
C LEU A 319 -14.68 -0.56 -14.02
N HIS A 320 -15.33 -1.63 -14.48
CA HIS A 320 -16.03 -1.60 -15.77
C HIS A 320 -17.17 -0.57 -15.79
N GLN A 321 -17.94 -0.47 -14.70
CA GLN A 321 -18.97 0.57 -14.56
C GLN A 321 -18.37 1.99 -14.61
N GLN A 322 -17.22 2.21 -13.95
CA GLN A 322 -16.52 3.50 -13.99
C GLN A 322 -16.05 3.84 -15.43
N VAL A 323 -15.52 2.87 -16.16
CA VAL A 323 -15.12 3.05 -17.57
C VAL A 323 -16.32 3.38 -18.44
N GLN A 324 -17.41 2.63 -18.33
CA GLN A 324 -18.63 2.87 -19.12
C GLN A 324 -19.26 4.23 -18.80
N ALA A 325 -19.28 4.63 -17.53
CA ALA A 325 -19.76 5.97 -17.13
C ALA A 325 -18.90 7.08 -17.78
N THR A 326 -17.57 6.93 -17.74
CA THR A 326 -16.66 7.90 -18.34
C THR A 326 -16.84 8.03 -19.84
N LEU A 327 -17.08 6.91 -20.54
CA LEU A 327 -17.37 6.93 -21.98
C LEU A 327 -18.73 7.60 -22.28
N ALA A 328 -19.75 7.35 -21.46
CA ALA A 328 -21.06 8.00 -21.59
C ALA A 328 -20.98 9.52 -21.31
N GLU A 329 -20.03 9.95 -20.49
CA GLU A 329 -19.72 11.36 -20.20
C GLU A 329 -18.95 12.07 -21.32
N GLY A 330 -18.50 11.35 -22.37
CA GLY A 330 -17.89 11.89 -23.59
C GLY A 330 -16.41 11.63 -23.76
N ALA A 331 -15.77 10.82 -22.92
CA ALA A 331 -14.40 10.38 -23.14
C ALA A 331 -14.28 9.47 -24.36
N THR A 332 -13.08 9.35 -24.91
CA THR A 332 -12.78 8.51 -26.07
C THR A 332 -12.00 7.27 -25.63
N LEU A 333 -12.47 6.08 -26.01
CA LEU A 333 -11.75 4.82 -25.83
C LEU A 333 -10.68 4.67 -26.92
N LEU A 334 -9.42 4.60 -26.53
CA LEU A 334 -8.29 4.37 -27.44
C LEU A 334 -7.85 2.91 -27.47
N LEU A 335 -8.01 2.19 -26.34
CA LEU A 335 -7.62 0.79 -26.21
C LEU A 335 -8.42 0.11 -25.10
N GLY A 336 -8.75 -1.16 -25.23
CA GLY A 336 -9.32 -2.00 -24.19
C GLY A 336 -10.78 -1.65 -23.88
N GLY A 337 -11.09 -1.36 -22.62
CA GLY A 337 -12.42 -0.95 -22.14
C GLY A 337 -13.39 -2.09 -21.88
N GLU A 338 -12.93 -3.34 -21.84
CA GLU A 338 -13.80 -4.52 -21.77
C GLU A 338 -13.30 -5.58 -20.75
N LYS A 339 -14.27 -6.31 -20.22
CA LYS A 339 -14.05 -7.56 -19.51
C LYS A 339 -13.72 -8.65 -20.51
N ILE A 340 -12.63 -9.40 -20.30
CA ILE A 340 -12.27 -10.50 -21.17
C ILE A 340 -13.24 -11.67 -20.93
N SER A 341 -13.81 -12.18 -22.01
CA SER A 341 -14.70 -13.33 -21.98
C SER A 341 -13.94 -14.63 -21.70
N GLY A 342 -14.58 -15.56 -21.01
CA GLY A 342 -13.99 -16.87 -20.67
C GLY A 342 -13.69 -17.02 -19.18
N GLU A 343 -12.77 -17.91 -18.88
CA GLU A 343 -12.36 -18.21 -17.51
C GLU A 343 -11.49 -17.10 -16.92
N GLY A 344 -11.65 -16.85 -15.63
CA GLY A 344 -10.84 -15.87 -14.89
C GLY A 344 -11.37 -14.44 -14.90
N ASN A 345 -10.75 -13.62 -14.08
CA ASN A 345 -11.19 -12.26 -13.78
C ASN A 345 -10.38 -11.20 -14.55
N TYR A 346 -10.21 -11.39 -15.85
CA TYR A 346 -9.39 -10.53 -16.69
C TYR A 346 -10.13 -9.29 -17.15
N TYR A 347 -9.37 -8.18 -17.24
CA TYR A 347 -9.81 -6.91 -17.80
C TYR A 347 -8.75 -6.37 -18.75
N ALA A 348 -9.15 -5.96 -19.95
CA ALA A 348 -8.22 -5.47 -20.96
C ALA A 348 -7.46 -4.22 -20.47
N PRO A 349 -6.13 -4.14 -20.68
CA PRO A 349 -5.40 -2.89 -20.50
C PRO A 349 -6.07 -1.77 -21.31
N THR A 350 -6.45 -0.69 -20.64
CA THR A 350 -7.35 0.32 -21.15
C THR A 350 -6.70 1.70 -21.14
N VAL A 351 -6.94 2.46 -22.23
CA VAL A 351 -6.54 3.88 -22.32
C VAL A 351 -7.75 4.69 -22.76
N LEU A 352 -8.13 5.66 -21.93
CA LEU A 352 -9.16 6.67 -22.18
C LEU A 352 -8.50 8.01 -22.48
N SER A 353 -8.98 8.75 -23.47
CA SER A 353 -8.56 10.12 -23.78
C SER A 353 -9.73 11.10 -23.72
N HIS A 354 -9.44 12.41 -23.84
CA HIS A 354 -10.41 13.50 -23.71
C HIS A 354 -11.15 13.46 -22.36
N VAL A 355 -10.49 12.95 -21.33
CA VAL A 355 -11.07 12.95 -19.98
C VAL A 355 -11.01 14.37 -19.42
N THR A 356 -12.15 14.88 -18.96
CA THR A 356 -12.26 16.21 -18.33
C THR A 356 -12.38 16.12 -16.81
N PRO A 357 -12.13 17.24 -16.09
CA PRO A 357 -12.20 17.26 -14.62
C PRO A 357 -13.58 16.90 -14.01
N THR A 358 -14.64 16.86 -14.79
CA THR A 358 -15.98 16.50 -14.31
C THR A 358 -16.32 15.03 -14.46
N MET A 359 -15.51 14.28 -15.23
CA MET A 359 -15.80 12.88 -15.56
C MET A 359 -15.40 11.92 -14.44
N THR A 360 -16.06 10.77 -14.42
CA THR A 360 -15.88 9.69 -13.44
C THR A 360 -14.41 9.27 -13.31
N ALA A 361 -13.70 9.03 -14.42
CA ALA A 361 -12.30 8.60 -14.41
C ALA A 361 -11.32 9.65 -13.85
N PHE A 362 -11.70 10.94 -13.85
CA PHE A 362 -10.89 11.99 -13.23
C PHE A 362 -11.15 12.09 -11.72
N ARG A 363 -12.40 11.92 -11.29
CA ARG A 363 -12.85 12.13 -9.91
C ARG A 363 -12.68 10.92 -9.01
N GLN A 364 -12.83 9.70 -9.55
CA GLN A 364 -12.79 8.47 -8.77
C GLN A 364 -11.45 7.74 -8.93
N GLU A 365 -11.12 6.92 -7.94
CA GLU A 365 -9.99 6.02 -8.04
C GLU A 365 -10.32 4.86 -8.99
N LEU A 366 -9.59 4.74 -10.10
CA LEU A 366 -9.65 3.58 -11.00
C LEU A 366 -8.67 2.50 -10.54
N PHE A 367 -9.15 1.51 -9.79
CA PHE A 367 -8.29 0.49 -9.17
C PHE A 367 -8.17 -0.76 -10.04
N GLY A 368 -7.52 -0.61 -11.21
CA GLY A 368 -7.31 -1.65 -12.21
C GLY A 368 -6.58 -1.08 -13.44
N PRO A 369 -6.43 -1.83 -14.55
CA PRO A 369 -5.52 -1.48 -15.65
C PRO A 369 -6.13 -0.43 -16.59
N VAL A 370 -6.51 0.73 -16.08
CA VAL A 370 -7.14 1.82 -16.83
C VAL A 370 -6.39 3.12 -16.65
N ALA A 371 -5.91 3.73 -17.73
CA ALA A 371 -5.30 5.04 -17.77
C ALA A 371 -6.30 6.08 -18.33
N ALA A 372 -6.36 7.27 -17.71
CA ALA A 372 -7.22 8.37 -18.12
C ALA A 372 -6.35 9.59 -18.49
N ILE A 373 -6.40 10.01 -19.76
CA ILE A 373 -5.59 11.10 -20.30
C ILE A 373 -6.42 12.40 -20.36
N THR A 374 -5.89 13.45 -19.74
CA THR A 374 -6.38 14.83 -19.75
C THR A 374 -5.32 15.73 -20.34
N VAL A 375 -5.67 16.60 -21.27
CA VAL A 375 -4.75 17.56 -21.88
C VAL A 375 -4.72 18.86 -21.08
N ALA A 376 -3.53 19.31 -20.72
CA ALA A 376 -3.30 20.59 -20.08
C ALA A 376 -2.78 21.62 -21.10
N LYS A 377 -3.26 22.85 -21.05
CA LYS A 377 -2.85 23.93 -21.97
C LYS A 377 -1.38 24.31 -21.81
N ASP A 378 -0.91 24.29 -20.57
CA ASP A 378 0.43 24.67 -20.15
C ASP A 378 0.75 24.06 -18.79
N ALA A 379 1.97 24.28 -18.29
CA ALA A 379 2.42 23.77 -16.99
C ALA A 379 1.58 24.29 -15.81
N GLU A 380 1.09 25.52 -15.86
CA GLU A 380 0.20 26.09 -14.83
C GLU A 380 -1.12 25.34 -14.75
N HIS A 381 -1.75 25.12 -15.89
CA HIS A 381 -2.98 24.33 -15.97
C HIS A 381 -2.76 22.87 -15.58
N ALA A 382 -1.60 22.29 -15.90
CA ALA A 382 -1.25 20.93 -15.48
C ALA A 382 -1.20 20.83 -13.92
N LEU A 383 -0.58 21.81 -13.26
CA LEU A 383 -0.53 21.87 -11.80
C LEU A 383 -1.91 22.03 -11.17
N GLN A 384 -2.76 22.88 -11.73
CA GLN A 384 -4.14 23.07 -11.27
C GLN A 384 -4.95 21.77 -11.39
N LEU A 385 -4.89 21.10 -12.53
CA LEU A 385 -5.52 19.80 -12.75
C LEU A 385 -4.99 18.72 -11.79
N ALA A 386 -3.70 18.73 -11.53
CA ALA A 386 -3.08 17.76 -10.61
C ALA A 386 -3.64 17.89 -9.19
N ASN A 387 -3.77 19.12 -8.69
CA ASN A 387 -4.28 19.41 -7.35
C ASN A 387 -5.82 19.35 -7.24
N ASP A 388 -6.54 19.36 -8.37
CA ASP A 388 -8.00 19.21 -8.40
C ASP A 388 -8.41 17.76 -8.15
N SER A 389 -8.14 17.29 -6.95
CA SER A 389 -8.46 15.94 -6.48
C SER A 389 -8.71 15.93 -4.98
N ASP A 390 -9.62 15.06 -4.57
CA ASP A 390 -9.84 14.73 -3.16
C ASP A 390 -8.69 13.89 -2.57
N PHE A 391 -7.83 13.33 -3.41
CA PHE A 391 -6.70 12.48 -3.04
C PHE A 391 -5.39 13.27 -3.07
N GLY A 392 -4.38 12.72 -2.39
CA GLY A 392 -3.04 13.29 -2.34
C GLY A 392 -2.01 12.28 -1.84
N LEU A 393 -1.93 11.09 -2.48
CA LEU A 393 -0.95 10.08 -2.08
C LEU A 393 0.42 10.39 -2.68
N SER A 394 0.52 10.43 -4.01
CA SER A 394 1.75 10.83 -4.70
C SER A 394 1.44 11.52 -6.03
N ALA A 395 2.48 12.05 -6.67
CA ALA A 395 2.46 12.63 -7.99
C ALA A 395 3.77 12.34 -8.73
N THR A 396 3.69 12.25 -10.05
CA THR A 396 4.86 12.12 -10.93
C THR A 396 4.90 13.31 -11.90
N VAL A 397 6.09 13.86 -12.13
CA VAL A 397 6.30 14.99 -13.06
C VAL A 397 7.47 14.69 -13.98
N PHE A 398 7.26 14.80 -15.28
CA PHE A 398 8.27 14.70 -16.30
C PHE A 398 8.54 16.07 -16.90
N THR A 399 9.76 16.57 -16.74
CA THR A 399 10.28 17.83 -17.28
C THR A 399 11.81 17.81 -17.27
N ALA A 400 12.43 18.47 -18.21
CA ALA A 400 13.88 18.75 -18.20
C ALA A 400 14.22 20.04 -17.46
N ASP A 401 13.23 20.90 -17.18
CA ASP A 401 13.41 22.18 -16.46
C ASP A 401 13.42 21.96 -14.94
N GLU A 402 14.60 22.08 -14.32
CA GLU A 402 14.78 21.95 -12.88
C GLU A 402 13.98 22.99 -12.06
N THR A 403 13.74 24.19 -12.64
CA THR A 403 12.95 25.24 -11.99
C THR A 403 11.49 24.84 -11.91
N LEU A 404 10.92 24.30 -12.98
CA LEU A 404 9.57 23.75 -13.01
C LEU A 404 9.46 22.52 -12.10
N ALA A 405 10.41 21.59 -12.15
CA ALA A 405 10.45 20.44 -11.23
C ALA A 405 10.44 20.88 -9.77
N GLY A 406 11.27 21.88 -9.42
CA GLY A 406 11.31 22.46 -8.08
C GLY A 406 10.02 23.18 -7.69
N ARG A 407 9.32 23.83 -8.64
CA ARG A 407 8.01 24.43 -8.42
C ARG A 407 6.95 23.38 -8.15
N PHE A 408 6.83 22.38 -9.02
CA PHE A 408 5.87 21.28 -8.85
C PHE A 408 6.07 20.53 -7.53
N SER A 409 7.33 20.31 -7.13
CA SER A 409 7.62 19.63 -5.84
C SER A 409 7.13 20.39 -4.61
N ARG A 410 7.00 21.71 -4.68
CA ARG A 410 6.49 22.56 -3.58
C ARG A 410 4.99 22.78 -3.63
N GLU A 411 4.39 22.78 -4.82
CA GLU A 411 3.00 23.20 -5.01
C GLU A 411 2.03 22.02 -5.20
N LEU A 412 2.53 20.80 -5.44
CA LEU A 412 1.70 19.60 -5.49
C LEU A 412 1.24 19.18 -4.09
N GLU A 413 -0.06 19.03 -3.92
CA GLU A 413 -0.72 18.71 -2.65
C GLU A 413 -0.79 17.19 -2.43
N CYS A 414 0.37 16.55 -2.28
CA CYS A 414 0.49 15.11 -2.08
C CYS A 414 1.64 14.74 -1.12
N GLY A 415 1.67 13.47 -0.72
CA GLY A 415 2.68 12.97 0.21
C GLY A 415 4.05 12.70 -0.40
N GLY A 416 4.13 12.47 -1.73
CA GLY A 416 5.39 12.23 -2.42
C GLY A 416 5.37 12.74 -3.87
N VAL A 417 6.45 13.38 -4.31
CA VAL A 417 6.63 13.85 -5.70
C VAL A 417 7.82 13.15 -6.33
N PHE A 418 7.61 12.55 -7.48
CA PHE A 418 8.61 11.78 -8.23
C PHE A 418 8.92 12.51 -9.54
N ILE A 419 10.15 12.98 -9.67
CA ILE A 419 10.60 13.69 -10.88
C ILE A 419 11.29 12.72 -11.82
N ASN A 420 10.84 12.68 -13.09
CA ASN A 420 11.39 11.84 -14.16
C ASN A 420 11.48 10.34 -13.83
N GLY A 421 10.50 9.84 -13.07
CA GLY A 421 10.40 8.45 -12.65
C GLY A 421 8.95 7.99 -12.52
N PHE A 422 8.67 7.11 -11.59
CA PHE A 422 7.30 6.73 -11.19
C PHE A 422 7.22 6.52 -9.69
N SER A 423 6.02 6.64 -9.13
CA SER A 423 5.79 6.49 -7.70
C SER A 423 6.13 5.09 -7.20
N ALA A 424 6.99 5.02 -6.19
CA ALA A 424 7.37 3.77 -5.53
C ALA A 424 7.63 4.00 -4.03
N SER A 425 7.26 3.05 -3.20
CA SER A 425 7.63 3.04 -1.80
C SER A 425 9.03 2.45 -1.60
N ASP A 426 9.84 3.07 -0.73
CA ASP A 426 11.21 2.63 -0.41
C ASP A 426 11.45 2.78 1.09
N ALA A 427 12.18 1.84 1.71
CA ALA A 427 12.48 1.84 3.14
C ALA A 427 13.16 3.14 3.62
N ARG A 428 13.89 3.80 2.75
CA ARG A 428 14.72 4.98 3.05
C ARG A 428 13.96 6.29 3.12
N VAL A 429 12.74 6.35 2.59
CA VAL A 429 11.93 7.57 2.49
C VAL A 429 10.56 7.37 3.12
N ALA A 430 9.98 8.44 3.66
CA ALA A 430 8.63 8.40 4.20
C ALA A 430 7.61 8.11 3.09
N PHE A 431 6.62 7.28 3.40
CA PHE A 431 5.49 6.99 2.52
C PHE A 431 4.18 7.34 3.24
N GLY A 432 3.26 7.95 2.53
CA GLY A 432 1.94 8.30 3.02
C GLY A 432 1.37 9.53 2.33
N GLY A 433 0.05 9.71 2.46
CA GLY A 433 -0.70 10.74 1.75
C GLY A 433 -1.18 11.90 2.62
N VAL A 434 -1.91 12.77 1.96
CA VAL A 434 -2.71 13.86 2.54
C VAL A 434 -4.14 13.79 1.98
N LYS A 435 -5.04 14.66 2.40
CA LYS A 435 -6.44 14.67 1.96
C LYS A 435 -7.10 13.30 2.23
N LYS A 436 -7.93 12.78 1.32
CA LYS A 436 -8.59 11.47 1.46
C LYS A 436 -7.64 10.26 1.31
N SER A 437 -6.38 10.49 0.92
CA SER A 437 -5.38 9.42 0.93
C SER A 437 -4.88 9.06 2.32
N GLY A 438 -5.29 9.79 3.35
CA GLY A 438 -5.06 9.45 4.74
C GLY A 438 -4.09 10.36 5.47
N PHE A 439 -3.56 9.87 6.58
CA PHE A 439 -2.63 10.61 7.45
C PHE A 439 -1.71 9.63 8.22
N GLY A 440 -0.65 10.18 8.82
CA GLY A 440 0.47 9.41 9.32
C GLY A 440 1.47 9.11 8.22
N ARG A 441 2.54 8.41 8.58
CA ARG A 441 3.56 7.99 7.61
C ARG A 441 4.02 6.58 7.92
N GLU A 442 4.40 5.86 6.89
CA GLU A 442 5.11 4.60 6.99
C GLU A 442 6.51 4.74 6.40
N LEU A 443 7.37 3.77 6.65
CA LEU A 443 8.77 3.72 6.21
C LEU A 443 9.66 4.83 6.80
N SER A 444 10.97 4.73 6.58
CA SER A 444 12.02 5.58 7.14
C SER A 444 11.93 5.71 8.68
N HIS A 445 12.54 6.72 9.25
CA HIS A 445 12.41 7.04 10.68
C HIS A 445 10.99 7.51 11.05
N PHE A 446 10.25 8.11 10.11
CA PHE A 446 8.87 8.53 10.36
C PHE A 446 7.97 7.35 10.70
N GLY A 447 7.98 6.29 9.86
CA GLY A 447 7.19 5.08 10.13
C GLY A 447 7.63 4.33 11.40
N LEU A 448 8.94 4.38 11.73
CA LEU A 448 9.46 3.79 12.96
C LEU A 448 8.94 4.51 14.20
N HIS A 449 8.92 5.85 14.18
CA HIS A 449 8.46 6.67 15.30
C HIS A 449 6.93 6.76 15.41
N GLU A 450 6.19 6.40 14.36
CA GLU A 450 4.75 6.57 14.30
C GLU A 450 4.02 5.82 15.43
N PHE A 451 4.53 4.64 15.82
CA PHE A 451 4.00 3.86 16.92
C PHE A 451 4.90 3.86 18.16
N CYS A 452 5.64 4.96 18.36
CA CYS A 452 6.36 5.23 19.60
C CYS A 452 5.66 6.29 20.43
N ASN A 453 5.74 6.13 21.76
CA ASN A 453 5.55 7.21 22.69
C ASN A 453 6.82 8.06 22.72
N VAL A 454 6.74 9.30 22.28
CA VAL A 454 7.82 10.29 22.36
C VAL A 454 7.86 10.81 23.80
N GLN A 455 8.71 10.20 24.64
CA GLN A 455 8.74 10.42 26.08
C GLN A 455 9.84 11.38 26.48
N THR A 456 9.49 12.48 27.13
CA THR A 456 10.47 13.35 27.78
C THR A 456 10.95 12.71 29.10
N VAL A 457 12.26 12.55 29.23
CA VAL A 457 12.91 12.15 30.48
C VAL A 457 13.75 13.30 30.98
N TRP A 458 13.29 13.97 32.05
CA TRP A 458 13.96 15.13 32.65
C TRP A 458 14.49 14.77 34.03
N LYS A 459 15.80 14.83 34.21
CA LYS A 459 16.46 14.55 35.49
C LYS A 459 16.80 15.87 36.15
N ASN A 460 16.10 16.23 37.22
CA ASN A 460 16.47 17.34 38.07
C ASN A 460 17.59 16.88 39.02
N ARG A 461 18.55 17.77 39.27
CA ARG A 461 19.54 17.53 40.35
C ARG A 461 18.79 17.54 41.68
N VAL A 462 19.05 16.54 42.50
CA VAL A 462 18.67 16.50 43.93
C VAL A 462 19.71 17.26 44.72
#